data_0ccd828afd33f55cf7594babf7c6eeb6
#
_entry.id   0ccd828afd33f55cf7594babf7c6eeb6
#
_cell.length_a   1.000
_cell.length_b   1.000
_cell.length_c   1.000
_cell.angle_alpha   90.00
_cell.angle_beta   90.00
_cell.angle_gamma   90.00
#
_symmetry.space_group_name_H-M   'P 1'
#
loop_
_entity.id
_entity.type
_entity.pdbx_description
1 polymer ?
#
loop_
_entity_poly.entity_id
_entity_poly.type
_entity_poly.pdbx_seq_one_letter_code
_entity_poly.pdbx_strand_id
1 'polypeptide(L)'
;MEKISYIASAAATILGLCEPFNKKMKTVLIFSLMGNLLVGISYILTGGFSGAAICFTAVAQLLINYSYASKGKTLPKGWVWVHTVAFLAVNLMTFHGWYDVLSLVAAMLFVLSVAQSDAKNYRVIYVPNNLVWIAYDLLAKAYGNLMTHTVLLTALLIAVAVRDGKRLKSDKE
;
A
#
# COMPACT_ATOMS: atom_id res chain seq x y z
N MET A 1 -24.21 -0.27 -6.04
CA MET A 1 -22.79 0.13 -6.05
C MET A 1 -22.06 -0.39 -4.80
N GLU A 2 -22.65 -0.30 -3.64
CA GLU A 2 -22.05 -0.77 -2.36
C GLU A 2 -21.63 -2.25 -2.36
N LYS A 3 -22.49 -3.17 -2.85
CA LYS A 3 -22.13 -4.60 -2.96
C LYS A 3 -20.89 -4.84 -3.85
N ILE A 4 -20.75 -4.09 -4.92
CA ILE A 4 -19.60 -4.23 -5.83
C ILE A 4 -18.33 -3.70 -5.15
N SER A 5 -18.42 -2.64 -4.36
CA SER A 5 -17.31 -2.13 -3.55
C SER A 5 -16.82 -3.20 -2.57
N TYR A 6 -17.70 -3.89 -1.85
CA TYR A 6 -17.31 -4.97 -0.94
C TYR A 6 -16.65 -6.15 -1.68
N ILE A 7 -17.14 -6.51 -2.87
CA ILE A 7 -16.50 -7.55 -3.69
C ILE A 7 -15.09 -7.13 -4.10
N ALA A 8 -14.91 -5.88 -4.54
CA ALA A 8 -13.59 -5.35 -4.90
C ALA A 8 -12.64 -5.35 -3.70
N SER A 9 -13.10 -4.90 -2.53
CA SER A 9 -12.32 -4.92 -1.29
C SER A 9 -11.97 -6.35 -0.85
N ALA A 10 -12.89 -7.30 -0.94
CA ALA A 10 -12.64 -8.69 -0.61
C ALA A 10 -11.59 -9.32 -1.56
N ALA A 11 -11.68 -9.06 -2.86
CA ALA A 11 -10.69 -9.52 -3.82
C ALA A 11 -9.31 -8.88 -3.55
N ALA A 12 -9.26 -7.58 -3.22
CA ALA A 12 -8.04 -6.90 -2.80
C ALA A 12 -7.44 -7.54 -1.55
N THR A 13 -8.28 -7.90 -0.57
CA THR A 13 -7.84 -8.57 0.67
C THR A 13 -7.17 -9.92 0.37
N ILE A 14 -7.81 -10.75 -0.46
CA ILE A 14 -7.27 -12.07 -0.83
C ILE A 14 -5.90 -11.94 -1.52
N LEU A 15 -5.77 -11.02 -2.47
CA LEU A 15 -4.50 -10.77 -3.14
C LEU A 15 -3.45 -10.19 -2.18
N GLY A 16 -3.86 -9.24 -1.35
CA GLY A 16 -2.99 -8.57 -0.39
C GLY A 16 -2.47 -9.51 0.70
N LEU A 17 -3.23 -10.56 1.09
CA LEU A 17 -2.74 -11.57 2.02
C LEU A 17 -1.50 -12.31 1.52
N CYS A 18 -1.32 -12.42 0.20
CA CYS A 18 -0.12 -13.03 -0.37
C CYS A 18 1.11 -12.12 -0.26
N GLU A 19 0.93 -10.80 -0.18
CA GLU A 19 1.97 -9.80 -0.25
C GLU A 19 3.00 -9.89 0.89
N PRO A 20 2.63 -9.87 2.19
CA PRO A 20 3.57 -9.86 3.31
C PRO A 20 4.43 -11.13 3.39
N PHE A 21 3.92 -12.25 2.87
CA PHE A 21 4.61 -13.54 2.92
C PHE A 21 5.58 -13.77 1.75
N ASN A 22 5.73 -12.82 0.83
CA ASN A 22 6.69 -12.94 -0.25
C ASN A 22 8.08 -12.43 0.18
N LYS A 23 9.13 -13.16 -0.29
CA LYS A 23 10.54 -12.79 -0.07
C LYS A 23 11.08 -11.92 -1.20
N LYS A 24 10.53 -12.05 -2.41
CA LYS A 24 10.99 -11.36 -3.62
C LYS A 24 10.22 -10.06 -3.79
N MET A 25 10.91 -8.93 -3.76
CA MET A 25 10.29 -7.61 -3.89
C MET A 25 9.44 -7.48 -5.16
N LYS A 26 9.88 -8.02 -6.30
CA LYS A 26 9.08 -8.02 -7.53
C LYS A 26 7.70 -8.65 -7.39
N THR A 27 7.59 -9.73 -6.60
CA THR A 27 6.32 -10.42 -6.36
C THR A 27 5.44 -9.57 -5.41
N VAL A 28 6.03 -8.95 -4.39
CA VAL A 28 5.36 -7.98 -3.53
C VAL A 28 4.74 -6.86 -4.37
N LEU A 29 5.52 -6.26 -5.28
CA LEU A 29 5.05 -5.15 -6.13
C LEU A 29 3.88 -5.55 -7.04
N ILE A 30 3.84 -6.79 -7.57
CA ILE A 30 2.70 -7.28 -8.38
C ILE A 30 1.43 -7.37 -7.53
N PHE A 31 1.51 -8.01 -6.36
CA PHE A 31 0.34 -8.14 -5.48
C PHE A 31 -0.14 -6.77 -5.00
N SER A 32 0.78 -5.88 -4.63
CA SER A 32 0.48 -4.50 -4.25
C SER A 32 -0.19 -3.72 -5.38
N LEU A 33 0.25 -3.90 -6.64
CA LEU A 33 -0.35 -3.28 -7.82
C LEU A 33 -1.81 -3.72 -8.01
N MET A 34 -2.05 -5.04 -7.99
CA MET A 34 -3.40 -5.58 -8.14
C MET A 34 -4.29 -5.17 -6.97
N GLY A 35 -3.77 -5.17 -5.75
CA GLY A 35 -4.47 -4.71 -4.55
C GLY A 35 -4.88 -3.24 -4.65
N ASN A 36 -3.95 -2.35 -4.98
CA ASN A 36 -4.22 -0.92 -5.14
C ASN A 36 -5.24 -0.63 -6.24
N LEU A 37 -5.21 -1.38 -7.36
CA LEU A 37 -6.21 -1.24 -8.42
C LEU A 37 -7.62 -1.54 -7.90
N LEU A 38 -7.80 -2.64 -7.17
CA LEU A 38 -9.10 -3.05 -6.64
C LEU A 38 -9.58 -2.15 -5.50
N VAL A 39 -8.69 -1.73 -4.60
CA VAL A 39 -8.99 -0.77 -3.52
C VAL A 39 -9.38 0.58 -4.11
N GLY A 40 -8.68 1.05 -5.15
CA GLY A 40 -9.00 2.29 -5.86
C GLY A 40 -10.40 2.24 -6.48
N ILE A 41 -10.78 1.13 -7.11
CA ILE A 41 -12.14 0.90 -7.62
C ILE A 41 -13.16 0.94 -6.47
N SER A 42 -12.87 0.29 -5.35
CA SER A 42 -13.74 0.30 -4.17
C SER A 42 -13.95 1.72 -3.64
N TYR A 43 -12.90 2.55 -3.57
CA TYR A 43 -13.02 3.95 -3.16
C TYR A 43 -13.89 4.79 -4.11
N ILE A 44 -13.76 4.61 -5.43
CA ILE A 44 -14.65 5.30 -6.39
C ILE A 44 -16.12 4.95 -6.09
N LEU A 45 -16.41 3.68 -5.86
CA LEU A 45 -17.77 3.20 -5.63
C LEU A 45 -18.37 3.66 -4.29
N THR A 46 -17.54 4.05 -3.33
CA THR A 46 -17.94 4.58 -2.00
C THR A 46 -17.82 6.10 -1.90
N GLY A 47 -17.38 6.79 -2.95
CA GLY A 47 -17.22 8.25 -2.94
C GLY A 47 -15.91 8.74 -2.29
N GLY A 48 -14.97 7.86 -1.98
CA GLY A 48 -13.66 8.19 -1.42
C GLY A 48 -12.66 8.63 -2.50
N PHE A 49 -12.94 9.73 -3.21
CA PHE A 49 -12.17 10.14 -4.40
C PHE A 49 -10.70 10.41 -4.12
N SER A 50 -10.35 10.96 -2.96
CA SER A 50 -8.95 11.18 -2.57
C SER A 50 -8.22 9.83 -2.41
N GLY A 51 -8.82 8.87 -1.70
CA GLY A 51 -8.27 7.51 -1.58
C GLY A 51 -8.11 6.82 -2.94
N ALA A 52 -9.11 6.96 -3.83
CA ALA A 52 -9.06 6.39 -5.17
C ALA A 52 -7.90 6.98 -5.99
N ALA A 53 -7.75 8.30 -5.99
CA ALA A 53 -6.70 9.00 -6.73
C ALA A 53 -5.30 8.59 -6.24
N ILE A 54 -5.12 8.45 -4.93
CA ILE A 54 -3.88 7.93 -4.32
C ILE A 54 -3.62 6.50 -4.78
N CYS A 55 -4.62 5.61 -4.76
CA CYS A 55 -4.44 4.21 -5.20
C CYS A 55 -4.06 4.11 -6.68
N PHE A 56 -4.67 4.88 -7.58
CA PHE A 56 -4.30 4.88 -9.00
C PHE A 56 -2.92 5.48 -9.26
N THR A 57 -2.53 6.51 -8.49
CA THR A 57 -1.16 7.02 -8.51
C THR A 57 -0.16 5.96 -8.04
N ALA A 58 -0.53 5.19 -7.00
CA ALA A 58 0.26 4.05 -6.53
C ALA A 58 0.41 2.97 -7.60
N VAL A 59 -0.62 2.67 -8.39
CA VAL A 59 -0.54 1.73 -9.52
C VAL A 59 0.53 2.19 -10.53
N ALA A 60 0.53 3.48 -10.91
CA ALA A 60 1.55 4.03 -11.82
C ALA A 60 2.97 3.91 -11.22
N GLN A 61 3.13 4.24 -9.93
CA GLN A 61 4.39 4.07 -9.21
C GLN A 61 4.85 2.61 -9.22
N LEU A 62 3.95 1.68 -8.91
CA LEU A 62 4.27 0.25 -8.82
C LEU A 62 4.70 -0.35 -10.15
N LEU A 63 4.14 0.10 -11.27
CA LEU A 63 4.58 -0.29 -12.62
C LEU A 63 6.02 0.15 -12.87
N ILE A 64 6.38 1.37 -12.50
CA ILE A 64 7.75 1.88 -12.63
C ILE A 64 8.69 1.07 -11.73
N ASN A 65 8.35 0.92 -10.45
CA ASN A 65 9.18 0.17 -9.49
C ASN A 65 9.37 -1.29 -9.94
N TYR A 66 8.31 -1.93 -10.42
CA TYR A 66 8.37 -3.28 -10.97
C TYR A 66 9.31 -3.38 -12.19
N SER A 67 9.30 -2.38 -13.06
CA SER A 67 10.20 -2.36 -14.22
C SER A 67 11.68 -2.37 -13.85
N TYR A 68 12.04 -1.71 -12.75
CA TYR A 68 13.39 -1.75 -12.19
C TYR A 68 13.69 -3.08 -11.50
N ALA A 69 12.79 -3.52 -10.62
CA ALA A 69 12.94 -4.76 -9.85
C ALA A 69 13.00 -6.01 -10.76
N SER A 70 12.27 -6.02 -11.89
CA SER A 70 12.29 -7.11 -12.85
C SER A 70 13.64 -7.24 -13.57
N LYS A 71 14.37 -6.13 -13.70
CA LYS A 71 15.71 -6.07 -14.29
C LYS A 71 16.84 -6.23 -13.25
N GLY A 72 16.47 -6.55 -11.97
CA GLY A 72 17.45 -6.66 -10.89
C GLY A 72 18.10 -5.33 -10.50
N LYS A 73 17.50 -4.19 -10.87
CA LYS A 73 18.01 -2.85 -10.60
C LYS A 73 17.29 -2.22 -9.41
N THR A 74 18.03 -1.43 -8.63
CA THR A 74 17.44 -0.58 -7.58
C THR A 74 16.77 0.64 -8.20
N LEU A 75 15.68 1.11 -7.58
CA LEU A 75 15.02 2.33 -8.02
C LEU A 75 15.92 3.54 -7.78
N PRO A 76 16.21 4.37 -8.81
CA PRO A 76 16.97 5.61 -8.62
C PRO A 76 16.26 6.55 -7.64
N LYS A 77 17.00 7.21 -6.76
CA LYS A 77 16.47 8.14 -5.75
C LYS A 77 15.61 9.26 -6.34
N GLY A 78 15.91 9.68 -7.57
CA GLY A 78 15.10 10.67 -8.28
C GLY A 78 13.63 10.25 -8.46
N TRP A 79 13.35 8.97 -8.69
CA TRP A 79 11.97 8.46 -8.79
C TRP A 79 11.21 8.57 -7.48
N VAL A 80 11.88 8.43 -6.34
CA VAL A 80 11.23 8.64 -5.01
C VAL A 80 10.69 10.07 -4.92
N TRP A 81 11.47 11.06 -5.33
CA TRP A 81 11.04 12.46 -5.36
C TRP A 81 9.91 12.71 -6.37
N VAL A 82 10.01 12.14 -7.58
CA VAL A 82 8.95 12.24 -8.60
C VAL A 82 7.63 11.70 -8.05
N HIS A 83 7.64 10.51 -7.43
CA HIS A 83 6.45 9.94 -6.83
C HIS A 83 5.93 10.78 -5.65
N THR A 84 6.81 11.28 -4.77
CA THR A 84 6.43 12.17 -3.67
C THR A 84 5.69 13.41 -4.17
N VAL A 85 6.22 14.07 -5.20
CA VAL A 85 5.57 15.26 -5.79
C VAL A 85 4.25 14.89 -6.48
N ALA A 86 4.20 13.76 -7.19
CA ALA A 86 2.98 13.28 -7.84
C ALA A 86 1.85 13.02 -6.82
N PHE A 87 2.15 12.31 -5.72
CA PHE A 87 1.16 12.06 -4.67
C PHE A 87 0.70 13.34 -3.97
N LEU A 88 1.63 14.27 -3.70
CA LEU A 88 1.29 15.56 -3.12
C LEU A 88 0.34 16.33 -4.04
N ALA A 89 0.66 16.44 -5.33
CA ALA A 89 -0.15 17.13 -6.31
C ALA A 89 -1.55 16.50 -6.43
N VAL A 90 -1.63 15.18 -6.57
CA VAL A 90 -2.91 14.45 -6.67
C VAL A 90 -3.75 14.62 -5.41
N ASN A 91 -3.15 14.52 -4.23
CA ASN A 91 -3.88 14.71 -2.97
C ASN A 91 -4.42 16.14 -2.85
N LEU A 92 -3.62 17.16 -3.18
CA LEU A 92 -4.08 18.56 -3.18
C LEU A 92 -5.22 18.81 -4.16
N MET A 93 -5.21 18.18 -5.34
CA MET A 93 -6.28 18.29 -6.33
C MET A 93 -7.59 17.60 -5.91
N THR A 94 -7.49 16.57 -5.07
CA THR A 94 -8.64 15.76 -4.63
C THR A 94 -9.00 15.99 -3.17
N PHE A 95 -8.48 17.05 -2.56
CA PHE A 95 -8.70 17.37 -1.16
C PHE A 95 -10.14 17.87 -0.93
N HIS A 96 -10.91 17.15 -0.09
CA HIS A 96 -12.30 17.48 0.24
C HIS A 96 -12.52 17.72 1.73
N GLY A 97 -11.66 17.16 2.58
CA GLY A 97 -11.80 17.28 4.02
C GLY A 97 -10.49 17.06 4.77
N TRP A 98 -10.44 17.50 6.02
CA TRP A 98 -9.23 17.43 6.84
C TRP A 98 -8.65 16.01 6.96
N TYR A 99 -9.49 14.96 6.90
CA TYR A 99 -9.04 13.57 6.96
C TYR A 99 -8.28 13.11 5.71
N ASP A 100 -8.34 13.86 4.60
CA ASP A 100 -7.51 13.59 3.40
C ASP A 100 -6.01 13.81 3.66
N VAL A 101 -5.65 14.51 4.74
CA VAL A 101 -4.25 14.54 5.22
C VAL A 101 -3.75 13.14 5.55
N LEU A 102 -4.60 12.25 6.06
CA LEU A 102 -4.23 10.87 6.35
C LEU A 102 -3.91 10.10 5.08
N SER A 103 -4.67 10.30 4.00
CA SER A 103 -4.36 9.67 2.71
C SER A 103 -3.01 10.13 2.17
N LEU A 104 -2.64 11.40 2.36
CA LEU A 104 -1.32 11.91 2.00
C LEU A 104 -0.21 11.29 2.85
N VAL A 105 -0.38 11.22 4.17
CA VAL A 105 0.60 10.58 5.07
C VAL A 105 0.79 9.10 4.70
N ALA A 106 -0.31 8.39 4.45
CA ALA A 106 -0.25 7.01 3.98
C ALA A 106 0.50 6.91 2.64
N ALA A 107 0.23 7.81 1.68
CA ALA A 107 0.93 7.85 0.40
C ALA A 107 2.45 8.05 0.57
N MET A 108 2.88 8.94 1.48
CA MET A 108 4.31 9.15 1.76
C MET A 108 4.96 7.89 2.34
N LEU A 109 4.30 7.23 3.30
CA LEU A 109 4.77 5.95 3.86
C LEU A 109 4.81 4.86 2.78
N PHE A 110 3.83 4.84 1.87
CA PHE A 110 3.81 3.92 0.74
C PHE A 110 5.00 4.14 -0.21
N VAL A 111 5.26 5.39 -0.61
CA VAL A 111 6.43 5.73 -1.46
C VAL A 111 7.72 5.20 -0.84
N LEU A 112 7.90 5.41 0.47
CA LEU A 112 9.09 4.93 1.18
C LEU A 112 9.15 3.41 1.27
N SER A 113 8.01 2.73 1.46
CA SER A 113 7.96 1.27 1.58
C SER A 113 8.31 0.58 0.26
N VAL A 114 7.66 0.97 -0.85
CA VAL A 114 7.87 0.34 -2.16
C VAL A 114 9.18 0.74 -2.85
N ALA A 115 9.88 1.75 -2.33
CA ALA A 115 11.23 2.12 -2.77
C ALA A 115 12.30 1.20 -2.17
N GLN A 116 11.97 0.37 -1.17
CA GLN A 116 12.91 -0.56 -0.58
C GLN A 116 13.28 -1.68 -1.55
N SER A 117 14.54 -2.08 -1.54
CA SER A 117 15.01 -3.25 -2.30
C SER A 117 14.77 -4.57 -1.58
N ASP A 118 14.56 -4.53 -0.27
CA ASP A 118 14.36 -5.70 0.59
C ASP A 118 12.93 -5.75 1.16
N ALA A 119 12.31 -6.92 1.06
CA ALA A 119 10.96 -7.16 1.52
C ALA A 119 10.77 -7.02 3.06
N LYS A 120 11.84 -7.17 3.85
CA LYS A 120 11.80 -6.92 5.31
C LYS A 120 11.59 -5.43 5.59
N ASN A 121 12.44 -4.57 5.02
CA ASN A 121 12.32 -3.12 5.18
C ASN A 121 11.00 -2.59 4.64
N TYR A 122 10.53 -3.14 3.50
CA TYR A 122 9.20 -2.89 2.98
C TYR A 122 8.13 -3.14 4.06
N ARG A 123 8.09 -4.34 4.68
CA ARG A 123 7.09 -4.70 5.69
C ARG A 123 7.11 -3.76 6.89
N VAL A 124 8.28 -3.43 7.41
CA VAL A 124 8.41 -2.54 8.58
C VAL A 124 7.81 -1.17 8.33
N ILE A 125 8.05 -0.58 7.14
CA ILE A 125 7.50 0.73 6.77
C ILE A 125 6.02 0.61 6.40
N TYR A 126 5.59 -0.53 5.88
CA TYR A 126 4.20 -0.75 5.47
C TYR A 126 3.24 -0.97 6.65
N VAL A 127 3.75 -1.33 7.84
CA VAL A 127 2.93 -1.40 9.07
C VAL A 127 2.30 -0.03 9.40
N PRO A 128 3.04 1.06 9.61
CA PRO A 128 2.43 2.37 9.87
C PRO A 128 1.59 2.87 8.70
N ASN A 129 1.92 2.53 7.45
CA ASN A 129 1.07 2.85 6.30
C ASN A 129 -0.35 2.28 6.47
N ASN A 130 -0.49 1.00 6.80
CA ASN A 130 -1.81 0.37 7.00
C ASN A 130 -2.55 0.94 8.21
N LEU A 131 -1.87 1.33 9.28
CA LEU A 131 -2.50 2.01 10.43
C LEU A 131 -3.11 3.34 10.02
N VAL A 132 -2.42 4.12 9.20
CA VAL A 132 -2.93 5.40 8.70
C VAL A 132 -4.12 5.19 7.77
N TRP A 133 -4.07 4.17 6.89
CA TRP A 133 -5.21 3.82 6.03
C TRP A 133 -6.44 3.38 6.83
N ILE A 134 -6.28 2.60 7.90
CA ILE A 134 -7.39 2.22 8.80
C ILE A 134 -8.05 3.47 9.39
N ALA A 135 -7.26 4.45 9.84
CA ALA A 135 -7.80 5.71 10.36
C ALA A 135 -8.54 6.52 9.27
N TYR A 136 -7.98 6.59 8.05
CA TYR A 136 -8.64 7.23 6.92
C TYR A 136 -9.96 6.55 6.56
N ASP A 137 -9.97 5.22 6.41
CA ASP A 137 -11.15 4.43 6.04
C ASP A 137 -12.30 4.59 7.03
N LEU A 138 -11.97 4.66 8.32
CA LEU A 138 -12.97 4.86 9.38
C LEU A 138 -13.64 6.23 9.22
N LEU A 139 -12.88 7.29 8.98
CA LEU A 139 -13.39 8.65 8.81
C LEU A 139 -14.11 8.84 7.46
N ALA A 140 -13.60 8.22 6.40
CA ALA A 140 -14.21 8.22 5.07
C ALA A 140 -15.41 7.26 4.95
N LYS A 141 -15.72 6.49 6.01
CA LYS A 141 -16.78 5.46 6.03
C LYS A 141 -16.62 4.39 4.95
N ALA A 142 -15.37 4.11 4.53
CA ALA A 142 -15.02 3.10 3.53
C ALA A 142 -14.86 1.72 4.18
N TYR A 143 -15.93 1.18 4.77
CA TYR A 143 -15.89 -0.01 5.63
C TYR A 143 -15.31 -1.26 4.94
N GLY A 144 -15.52 -1.43 3.63
CA GLY A 144 -14.91 -2.53 2.88
C GLY A 144 -13.39 -2.44 2.88
N ASN A 145 -12.84 -1.25 2.64
CA ASN A 145 -11.40 -1.00 2.67
C ASN A 145 -10.84 -1.04 4.10
N LEU A 146 -11.61 -0.58 5.09
CA LEU A 146 -11.28 -0.71 6.51
C LEU A 146 -11.03 -2.17 6.89
N MET A 147 -11.90 -3.10 6.47
CA MET A 147 -11.69 -4.54 6.65
C MET A 147 -10.42 -5.01 5.93
N THR A 148 -10.22 -4.60 4.69
CA THR A 148 -9.03 -4.94 3.91
C THR A 148 -7.75 -4.54 4.65
N HIS A 149 -7.61 -3.27 5.03
CA HIS A 149 -6.41 -2.78 5.70
C HIS A 149 -6.20 -3.40 7.09
N THR A 150 -7.28 -3.72 7.82
CA THR A 150 -7.18 -4.41 9.11
C THR A 150 -6.65 -5.84 8.96
N VAL A 151 -7.17 -6.59 7.99
CA VAL A 151 -6.71 -7.95 7.69
C VAL A 151 -5.27 -7.94 7.20
N LEU A 152 -4.92 -7.01 6.31
CA LEU A 152 -3.55 -6.85 5.80
C LEU A 152 -2.56 -6.48 6.90
N LEU A 153 -2.93 -5.57 7.81
CA LEU A 153 -2.10 -5.22 8.96
C LEU A 153 -1.82 -6.45 9.83
N THR A 154 -2.84 -7.24 10.10
CA THR A 154 -2.69 -8.47 10.89
C THR A 154 -1.73 -9.45 10.21
N ALA A 155 -1.91 -9.71 8.91
CA ALA A 155 -1.02 -10.55 8.13
C ALA A 155 0.42 -10.02 8.09
N LEU A 156 0.57 -8.71 7.99
CA LEU A 156 1.87 -8.03 7.98
C LEU A 156 2.60 -8.19 9.32
N LEU A 157 1.90 -8.00 10.45
CA LEU A 157 2.47 -8.20 11.79
C LEU A 157 2.88 -9.65 12.01
N ILE A 158 2.09 -10.62 11.57
CA ILE A 158 2.44 -12.04 11.60
C ILE A 158 3.69 -12.29 10.75
N ALA A 159 3.76 -11.74 9.54
CA ALA A 159 4.92 -11.92 8.66
C ALA A 159 6.20 -11.33 9.26
N VAL A 160 6.11 -10.15 9.88
CA VAL A 160 7.24 -9.52 10.60
C VAL A 160 7.69 -10.41 11.77
N ALA A 161 6.76 -10.84 12.62
CA ALA A 161 7.08 -11.65 13.79
C ALA A 161 7.70 -13.02 13.42
N VAL A 162 7.10 -13.73 12.44
CA VAL A 162 7.51 -15.10 12.10
C VAL A 162 8.75 -15.12 11.20
N ARG A 163 8.84 -14.22 10.22
CA ARG A 163 9.92 -14.28 9.22
C ARG A 163 11.12 -13.42 9.57
N ASP A 164 10.85 -12.22 10.09
CA ASP A 164 11.92 -11.27 10.35
C ASP A 164 12.50 -11.47 11.75
N GLY A 165 11.69 -11.92 12.72
CA GLY A 165 12.14 -12.27 14.08
C GLY A 165 13.10 -13.47 14.14
N LYS A 166 12.94 -14.48 13.26
CA LYS A 166 13.85 -15.62 13.18
C LYS A 166 15.23 -15.24 12.64
N ARG A 167 15.31 -14.28 11.74
CA ARG A 167 16.59 -13.80 11.17
C ARG A 167 17.43 -13.04 12.19
N LEU A 168 16.78 -12.26 13.06
CA LEU A 168 17.46 -11.54 14.14
C LEU A 168 18.10 -12.47 15.21
N LYS A 169 17.63 -13.71 15.33
CA LYS A 169 18.26 -14.74 16.20
C LYS A 169 19.45 -15.39 15.51
N SER A 170 19.34 -15.68 14.21
CA SER A 170 20.44 -16.32 13.45
C SER A 170 21.63 -15.38 13.20
N ASP A 171 21.42 -14.07 13.18
CA ASP A 171 22.52 -13.08 13.00
C ASP A 171 23.26 -12.76 14.34
N LYS A 172 22.81 -13.37 15.47
CA LYS A 172 23.41 -13.21 16.82
C LYS A 172 24.13 -14.46 17.33
N GLU A 173 24.00 -15.58 16.61
CA GLU A 173 24.75 -16.83 16.84
C GLU A 173 25.91 -16.97 15.85
#